data_be77472e7c75a2c9da76b7f30b2d66e8
#
_entry.id   be77472e7c75a2c9da76b7f30b2d66e8
#
_cell.length_a   1.000
_cell.length_b   1.000
_cell.length_c   1.000
_cell.angle_alpha   90.00
_cell.angle_beta   90.00
_cell.angle_gamma   90.00
#
_symmetry.space_group_name_H-M   'P 1'
#
loop_
_entity.id
_entity.type
_entity.pdbx_description
1 polymer ?
#
loop_
_entity_poly.entity_id
_entity_poly.type
_entity_poly.pdbx_seq_one_letter_code
_entity_poly.pdbx_strand_id
1 'polypeptide(L)'
;DPQRAAEGRGIVSLANHISVLDEPLMWGTLPRSLFQHERTVRWSLGASDIIFKNELCRWFFHRGQTWEVFRGQGIYQPAINHAITRLGAGSWVHIFPEGRVNLSRSTRLRRFKWGVPRLILEAPTTPHVVPIWLTGFDQIMPEPRAPPRWRPRLGADISVAFGAPVPVDPFVLAHRTGAPCPAVPAPDGHTSIPHALHPSDHPTYAAIRSHLAAHLRASLAHHGEQTR
;
A
#
# COMPACT_ATOMS: atom_id res chain seq x y z
N ASP A 1 -11.93 -14.69 7.03
CA ASP A 1 -12.07 -14.72 8.48
C ASP A 1 -13.52 -14.35 8.88
N PRO A 2 -14.28 -15.26 9.53
CA PRO A 2 -15.65 -15.00 9.98
C PRO A 2 -15.78 -13.81 10.93
N GLN A 3 -14.79 -13.57 11.79
CA GLN A 3 -14.77 -12.43 12.72
C GLN A 3 -14.71 -11.11 11.96
N ARG A 4 -13.89 -11.04 10.93
CA ARG A 4 -13.79 -9.85 10.06
C ARG A 4 -15.12 -9.54 9.35
N ALA A 5 -15.83 -10.57 8.89
CA ALA A 5 -17.13 -10.40 8.24
C ALA A 5 -18.18 -9.86 9.23
N ALA A 6 -18.13 -10.28 10.48
CA ALA A 6 -19.00 -9.81 11.55
C ALA A 6 -18.67 -8.37 11.99
N GLU A 7 -17.40 -7.99 12.00
CA GLU A 7 -16.94 -6.65 12.41
C GLU A 7 -17.11 -5.58 11.32
N GLY A 8 -17.37 -5.96 10.07
CA GLY A 8 -17.48 -5.02 8.95
C GLY A 8 -16.19 -4.24 8.62
N ARG A 9 -15.05 -4.63 9.22
CA ARG A 9 -13.75 -3.95 9.04
C ARG A 9 -13.11 -4.33 7.70
N GLY A 10 -12.66 -3.31 6.96
CA GLY A 10 -11.85 -3.49 5.75
C GLY A 10 -10.43 -3.94 6.04
N ILE A 11 -9.69 -4.31 4.99
CA ILE A 11 -8.25 -4.59 5.07
C ILE A 11 -7.49 -3.58 4.23
N VAL A 12 -6.40 -3.04 4.77
CA VAL A 12 -5.34 -2.36 4.02
C VAL A 12 -4.11 -3.26 4.04
N SER A 13 -3.70 -3.81 2.90
CA SER A 13 -2.43 -4.51 2.83
C SER A 13 -1.34 -3.62 2.22
N LEU A 14 -0.15 -3.67 2.81
CA LEU A 14 1.01 -2.87 2.44
C LEU A 14 2.14 -3.79 2.02
N ALA A 15 2.73 -3.57 0.84
CA ALA A 15 3.90 -4.34 0.43
C ALA A 15 5.09 -3.45 0.04
N ASN A 16 6.32 -3.97 0.17
CA ASN A 16 7.47 -3.42 -0.50
C ASN A 16 7.32 -3.60 -2.01
N HIS A 17 7.89 -2.70 -2.80
CA HIS A 17 7.74 -2.69 -4.26
C HIS A 17 9.10 -2.84 -4.92
N ILE A 18 9.42 -4.04 -5.39
CA ILE A 18 10.74 -4.42 -5.90
C ILE A 18 10.76 -4.78 -7.40
N SER A 19 9.58 -4.98 -8.00
CA SER A 19 9.46 -5.31 -9.42
C SER A 19 8.19 -4.71 -10.03
N VAL A 20 8.20 -4.46 -11.33
CA VAL A 20 6.99 -4.11 -12.09
C VAL A 20 5.98 -5.26 -12.18
N LEU A 21 6.39 -6.47 -11.84
CA LEU A 21 5.55 -7.67 -11.82
C LEU A 21 5.06 -8.03 -10.41
N ASP A 22 5.35 -7.24 -9.38
CA ASP A 22 4.90 -7.52 -8.02
C ASP A 22 3.37 -7.70 -7.98
N GLU A 23 2.64 -6.71 -8.46
CA GLU A 23 1.16 -6.69 -8.44
C GLU A 23 0.53 -7.88 -9.17
N PRO A 24 0.89 -8.19 -10.43
CA PRO A 24 0.23 -9.31 -11.12
C PRO A 24 0.63 -10.69 -10.60
N LEU A 25 1.84 -10.87 -10.08
CA LEU A 25 2.34 -12.20 -9.72
C LEU A 25 2.06 -12.57 -8.25
N MET A 26 2.12 -11.62 -7.31
CA MET A 26 1.92 -11.94 -5.91
C MET A 26 0.53 -12.56 -5.64
N TRP A 27 -0.49 -12.15 -6.39
CA TRP A 27 -1.84 -12.69 -6.23
C TRP A 27 -1.98 -14.12 -6.76
N GLY A 28 -1.14 -14.51 -7.71
CA GLY A 28 -1.07 -15.88 -8.22
C GLY A 28 -0.62 -16.91 -7.18
N THR A 29 -0.03 -16.47 -6.07
CA THR A 29 0.38 -17.35 -4.95
C THR A 29 -0.77 -17.67 -3.99
N LEU A 30 -1.89 -16.96 -4.10
CA LEU A 30 -3.04 -17.13 -3.22
C LEU A 30 -4.00 -18.24 -3.71
N PRO A 31 -4.73 -18.89 -2.79
CA PRO A 31 -5.76 -19.84 -3.13
C PRO A 31 -6.84 -19.23 -4.03
N ARG A 32 -7.25 -19.96 -5.08
CA ARG A 32 -8.28 -19.52 -6.04
C ARG A 32 -9.61 -19.17 -5.38
N SER A 33 -9.95 -19.79 -4.26
CA SER A 33 -11.17 -19.51 -3.48
C SER A 33 -11.28 -18.05 -3.02
N LEU A 34 -10.15 -17.35 -2.84
CA LEU A 34 -10.16 -15.93 -2.47
C LEU A 34 -10.63 -15.01 -3.61
N PHE A 35 -10.65 -15.49 -4.84
CA PHE A 35 -11.08 -14.69 -6.01
C PHE A 35 -12.55 -14.91 -6.39
N GLN A 36 -13.31 -15.68 -5.59
CA GLN A 36 -14.71 -16.00 -5.87
C GLN A 36 -15.70 -14.97 -5.30
N HIS A 37 -15.26 -14.12 -4.35
CA HIS A 37 -16.12 -13.15 -3.70
C HIS A 37 -15.51 -11.75 -3.76
N GLU A 38 -16.32 -10.74 -4.04
CA GLU A 38 -15.89 -9.33 -4.15
C GLU A 38 -15.13 -8.84 -2.91
N ARG A 39 -15.52 -9.27 -1.70
CA ARG A 39 -14.87 -8.89 -0.46
C ARG A 39 -13.46 -9.46 -0.27
N THR A 40 -13.16 -10.55 -0.93
CA THR A 40 -11.87 -11.23 -0.83
C THR A 40 -10.94 -10.93 -1.99
N VAL A 41 -11.44 -10.30 -3.04
CA VAL A 41 -10.62 -9.75 -4.12
C VAL A 41 -10.16 -8.34 -3.73
N ARG A 42 -8.84 -8.12 -3.80
CA ARG A 42 -8.28 -6.81 -3.46
C ARG A 42 -8.63 -5.75 -4.50
N TRP A 43 -8.78 -4.53 -4.05
CA TRP A 43 -8.71 -3.33 -4.86
C TRP A 43 -7.30 -2.77 -4.81
N SER A 44 -6.77 -2.28 -5.92
CA SER A 44 -5.42 -1.72 -6.00
C SER A 44 -5.43 -0.28 -6.49
N LEU A 45 -4.33 0.42 -6.25
CA LEU A 45 -4.09 1.79 -6.70
C LEU A 45 -2.93 1.78 -7.71
N GLY A 46 -3.20 2.10 -8.96
CA GLY A 46 -2.25 2.08 -10.05
C GLY A 46 -1.91 3.47 -10.59
N ALA A 47 -0.64 3.71 -10.89
CA ALA A 47 -0.19 5.00 -11.42
C ALA A 47 -0.66 5.20 -12.87
N SER A 48 -1.34 6.32 -13.13
CA SER A 48 -1.90 6.68 -14.43
C SER A 48 -0.85 6.65 -15.54
N ASP A 49 0.29 7.26 -15.28
CA ASP A 49 1.41 7.41 -16.21
C ASP A 49 2.12 6.09 -16.55
N ILE A 50 1.88 5.01 -15.78
CA ILE A 50 2.54 3.73 -15.96
C ILE A 50 1.62 2.68 -16.58
N ILE A 51 0.42 2.46 -16.03
CA ILE A 51 -0.42 1.32 -16.40
C ILE A 51 -1.68 1.70 -17.19
N PHE A 52 -2.10 2.98 -17.19
CA PHE A 52 -3.30 3.44 -17.91
C PHE A 52 -2.96 4.18 -19.22
N LYS A 53 -1.95 3.71 -19.96
CA LYS A 53 -1.39 4.38 -21.15
C LYS A 53 -2.33 4.45 -22.36
N ASN A 54 -3.27 3.54 -22.47
CA ASN A 54 -4.24 3.47 -23.55
C ASN A 54 -5.55 2.85 -23.08
N GLU A 55 -6.60 2.91 -23.90
CA GLU A 55 -7.94 2.43 -23.53
C GLU A 55 -7.99 0.93 -23.24
N LEU A 56 -7.20 0.12 -23.94
CA LEU A 56 -7.14 -1.33 -23.68
C LEU A 56 -6.53 -1.61 -22.29
N CYS A 57 -5.43 -0.93 -21.94
CA CYS A 57 -4.83 -1.02 -20.62
C CYS A 57 -5.80 -0.52 -19.55
N ARG A 58 -6.47 0.60 -19.79
CA ARG A 58 -7.50 1.17 -18.90
C ARG A 58 -8.61 0.18 -18.63
N TRP A 59 -9.19 -0.40 -19.69
CA TRP A 59 -10.22 -1.42 -19.61
C TRP A 59 -9.75 -2.66 -18.80
N PHE A 60 -8.55 -3.15 -19.08
CA PHE A 60 -7.96 -4.31 -18.42
C PHE A 60 -7.74 -4.07 -16.92
N PHE A 61 -7.09 -2.96 -16.54
CA PHE A 61 -6.78 -2.67 -15.14
C PHE A 61 -8.01 -2.31 -14.31
N HIS A 62 -9.00 -1.63 -14.89
CA HIS A 62 -10.28 -1.40 -14.20
C HIS A 62 -11.03 -2.69 -13.91
N ARG A 63 -11.03 -3.66 -14.84
CA ARG A 63 -11.60 -4.99 -14.61
C ARG A 63 -10.80 -5.79 -13.57
N GLY A 64 -9.50 -5.53 -13.46
CA GLY A 64 -8.64 -6.04 -12.40
C GLY A 64 -8.78 -5.31 -11.07
N GLN A 65 -9.84 -4.52 -10.87
CA GLN A 65 -10.11 -3.74 -9.64
C GLN A 65 -8.97 -2.78 -9.28
N THR A 66 -8.42 -2.09 -10.27
CA THR A 66 -7.36 -1.10 -10.06
C THR A 66 -7.88 0.30 -10.36
N TRP A 67 -7.79 1.21 -9.39
CA TRP A 67 -8.10 2.63 -9.57
C TRP A 67 -6.90 3.41 -10.03
N GLU A 68 -7.15 4.35 -10.94
CA GLU A 68 -6.16 5.23 -11.51
C GLU A 68 -5.77 6.35 -10.54
N VAL A 69 -4.48 6.46 -10.21
CA VAL A 69 -3.91 7.49 -9.33
C VAL A 69 -2.98 8.38 -10.14
N PHE A 70 -3.16 9.69 -10.01
CA PHE A 70 -2.33 10.70 -10.66
C PHE A 70 -1.20 11.14 -9.73
N ARG A 71 0.03 10.80 -10.09
CA ARG A 71 1.21 11.15 -9.30
C ARG A 71 1.41 12.66 -9.27
N GLY A 72 1.76 13.18 -8.10
CA GLY A 72 1.99 14.62 -7.91
C GLY A 72 0.73 15.46 -7.66
N GLN A 73 -0.47 14.91 -7.84
CA GLN A 73 -1.73 15.64 -7.59
C GLN A 73 -2.22 15.54 -6.13
N GLY A 74 -1.32 15.17 -5.22
CA GLY A 74 -1.65 15.09 -3.80
C GLY A 74 -2.42 13.82 -3.43
N ILE A 75 -3.01 13.85 -2.24
CA ILE A 75 -3.74 12.70 -1.67
C ILE A 75 -5.26 12.81 -1.85
N TYR A 76 -5.79 13.99 -2.20
CA TYR A 76 -7.21 14.26 -2.39
C TYR A 76 -7.64 13.96 -3.84
N GLN A 77 -7.68 12.67 -4.17
CA GLN A 77 -8.01 12.17 -5.51
C GLN A 77 -9.21 11.22 -5.45
N PRO A 78 -10.00 11.11 -6.53
CA PRO A 78 -11.14 10.20 -6.59
C PRO A 78 -10.78 8.75 -6.24
N ALA A 79 -9.65 8.24 -6.71
CA ALA A 79 -9.18 6.89 -6.41
C ALA A 79 -9.00 6.64 -4.91
N ILE A 80 -8.43 7.60 -4.17
CA ILE A 80 -8.25 7.49 -2.72
C ILE A 80 -9.61 7.56 -2.02
N ASN A 81 -10.52 8.43 -2.46
CA ASN A 81 -11.87 8.53 -1.90
C ASN A 81 -12.66 7.23 -2.11
N HIS A 82 -12.61 6.64 -3.30
CA HIS A 82 -13.22 5.35 -3.59
C HIS A 82 -12.65 4.23 -2.70
N ALA A 83 -11.33 4.22 -2.51
CA ALA A 83 -10.68 3.24 -1.64
C ALA A 83 -11.15 3.38 -0.18
N ILE A 84 -11.30 4.60 0.34
CA ILE A 84 -11.86 4.87 1.68
C ILE A 84 -13.30 4.34 1.78
N THR A 85 -14.14 4.62 0.79
CA THR A 85 -15.53 4.11 0.74
C THR A 85 -15.57 2.58 0.75
N ARG A 86 -14.72 1.93 -0.04
CA ARG A 86 -14.63 0.45 -0.10
C ARG A 86 -14.12 -0.15 1.21
N LEU A 87 -13.19 0.51 1.89
CA LEU A 87 -12.75 0.09 3.23
C LEU A 87 -13.90 0.14 4.23
N GLY A 88 -14.74 1.18 4.18
CA GLY A 88 -15.96 1.27 4.99
C GLY A 88 -16.98 0.16 4.70
N ALA A 89 -16.99 -0.38 3.48
CA ALA A 89 -17.80 -1.53 3.08
C ALA A 89 -17.17 -2.90 3.41
N GLY A 90 -16.06 -2.92 4.15
CA GLY A 90 -15.36 -4.15 4.54
C GLY A 90 -14.49 -4.77 3.43
N SER A 91 -14.21 -4.05 2.34
CA SER A 91 -13.38 -4.54 1.23
C SER A 91 -11.90 -4.56 1.57
N TRP A 92 -11.11 -5.25 0.75
CA TRP A 92 -9.66 -5.29 0.83
C TRP A 92 -9.03 -4.32 -0.17
N VAL A 93 -8.19 -3.40 0.31
CA VAL A 93 -7.40 -2.46 -0.50
C VAL A 93 -5.93 -2.79 -0.35
N HIS A 94 -5.24 -3.00 -1.46
CA HIS A 94 -3.79 -3.21 -1.52
C HIS A 94 -3.08 -1.96 -2.03
N ILE A 95 -1.92 -1.65 -1.44
CA ILE A 95 -1.12 -0.49 -1.84
C ILE A 95 0.38 -0.75 -1.67
N PHE A 96 1.17 -0.26 -2.63
CA PHE A 96 2.62 -0.10 -2.50
C PHE A 96 2.93 1.30 -1.96
N PRO A 97 3.21 1.44 -0.65
CA PRO A 97 3.26 2.75 0.01
C PRO A 97 4.44 3.63 -0.44
N GLU A 98 5.46 3.04 -1.05
CA GLU A 98 6.61 3.73 -1.62
C GLU A 98 6.23 4.54 -2.89
N GLY A 99 5.14 4.16 -3.56
CA GLY A 99 4.61 4.80 -4.78
C GLY A 99 5.47 4.63 -6.03
N ARG A 100 6.53 3.83 -5.98
CA ARG A 100 7.37 3.42 -7.10
C ARG A 100 8.23 2.20 -6.74
N VAL A 101 8.67 1.48 -7.75
CA VAL A 101 9.59 0.34 -7.58
C VAL A 101 10.88 0.81 -6.88
N ASN A 102 11.30 0.07 -5.87
CA ASN A 102 12.52 0.30 -5.12
C ASN A 102 13.66 -0.54 -5.71
N LEU A 103 14.53 0.09 -6.48
CA LEU A 103 15.64 -0.56 -7.17
C LEU A 103 16.89 -0.71 -6.31
N SER A 104 16.86 -0.38 -5.03
CA SER A 104 18.05 -0.40 -4.15
C SER A 104 18.56 -1.80 -3.85
N ARG A 105 17.79 -2.85 -4.16
CA ARG A 105 18.08 -4.26 -3.83
C ARG A 105 18.40 -4.49 -2.34
N SER A 106 17.94 -3.59 -1.49
CA SER A 106 18.12 -3.64 -0.04
C SER A 106 16.78 -3.68 0.66
N THR A 107 16.76 -4.05 1.94
CA THR A 107 15.55 -3.96 2.79
C THR A 107 15.17 -2.52 3.13
N ARG A 108 15.98 -1.54 2.75
CA ARG A 108 15.72 -0.14 3.06
C ARG A 108 14.52 0.35 2.26
N LEU A 109 13.38 0.47 2.92
CA LEU A 109 12.16 1.03 2.35
C LEU A 109 12.29 2.53 2.15
N ARG A 110 11.73 3.01 1.03
CA ARG A 110 11.58 4.45 0.79
C ARG A 110 10.56 5.05 1.75
N ARG A 111 10.52 6.37 1.82
CA ARG A 111 9.48 7.08 2.57
C ARG A 111 8.08 6.72 2.03
N PHE A 112 7.16 6.39 2.92
CA PHE A 112 5.78 6.10 2.57
C PHE A 112 5.01 7.37 2.21
N LYS A 113 4.18 7.28 1.19
CA LYS A 113 3.33 8.38 0.72
C LYS A 113 2.12 8.55 1.64
N TRP A 114 1.67 9.76 1.84
CA TRP A 114 0.55 10.10 2.72
C TRP A 114 -0.82 9.54 2.29
N GLY A 115 -0.93 9.01 1.07
CA GLY A 115 -2.12 8.31 0.62
C GLY A 115 -2.48 7.13 1.54
N VAL A 116 -1.47 6.39 2.04
CA VAL A 116 -1.70 5.25 2.95
C VAL A 116 -2.24 5.67 4.31
N PRO A 117 -1.61 6.61 5.05
CA PRO A 117 -2.20 7.15 6.26
C PRO A 117 -3.60 7.69 6.05
N ARG A 118 -3.88 8.39 4.94
CA ARG A 118 -5.21 8.90 4.65
C ARG A 118 -6.25 7.79 4.55
N LEU A 119 -5.95 6.69 3.84
CA LEU A 119 -6.84 5.52 3.73
C LEU A 119 -7.23 4.96 5.11
N ILE A 120 -6.28 4.92 6.04
CA ILE A 120 -6.46 4.34 7.37
C ILE A 120 -7.23 5.31 8.29
N LEU A 121 -6.81 6.57 8.31
CA LEU A 121 -7.33 7.58 9.24
C LEU A 121 -8.77 8.03 8.89
N GLU A 122 -9.08 8.12 7.59
CA GLU A 122 -10.38 8.58 7.10
C GLU A 122 -11.38 7.44 6.81
N ALA A 123 -10.96 6.17 6.96
CA ALA A 123 -11.91 5.05 6.85
C ALA A 123 -12.97 5.13 7.95
N PRO A 124 -14.27 4.92 7.63
CA PRO A 124 -15.37 4.96 8.61
C PRO A 124 -15.16 4.04 9.80
N THR A 125 -14.65 2.83 9.53
CA THR A 125 -14.24 1.86 10.54
C THR A 125 -12.73 1.61 10.38
N THR A 126 -11.98 1.58 11.49
CA THR A 126 -10.53 1.34 11.46
C THR A 126 -10.23 0.02 10.76
N PRO A 127 -9.50 0.02 9.63
CA PRO A 127 -9.22 -1.20 8.90
C PRO A 127 -8.14 -2.04 9.60
N HIS A 128 -8.10 -3.35 9.31
CA HIS A 128 -6.94 -4.17 9.62
C HIS A 128 -5.80 -3.82 8.66
N VAL A 129 -4.62 -3.52 9.19
CA VAL A 129 -3.45 -3.17 8.39
C VAL A 129 -2.47 -4.33 8.38
N VAL A 130 -2.29 -4.97 7.23
CA VAL A 130 -1.51 -6.20 7.08
C VAL A 130 -0.25 -5.93 6.25
N PRO A 131 0.95 -6.06 6.82
CA PRO A 131 2.19 -5.96 6.07
C PRO A 131 2.42 -7.23 5.24
N ILE A 132 2.94 -7.07 4.02
CA ILE A 132 3.32 -8.16 3.13
C ILE A 132 4.76 -7.90 2.69
N TRP A 133 5.62 -8.91 2.82
CA TRP A 133 6.99 -8.80 2.33
C TRP A 133 7.20 -9.67 1.09
N LEU A 134 7.68 -9.03 0.03
CA LEU A 134 7.98 -9.67 -1.26
C LEU A 134 9.48 -9.89 -1.39
N THR A 135 9.88 -11.08 -1.82
CA THR A 135 11.27 -11.44 -2.08
C THR A 135 11.38 -12.14 -3.43
N GLY A 136 12.46 -11.89 -4.18
CA GLY A 136 12.78 -12.59 -5.42
C GLY A 136 12.10 -12.06 -6.68
N PHE A 137 11.07 -11.22 -6.57
CA PHE A 137 10.35 -10.66 -7.73
C PHE A 137 11.24 -9.77 -8.62
N ASP A 138 12.24 -9.11 -8.05
CA ASP A 138 13.24 -8.33 -8.76
C ASP A 138 14.15 -9.19 -9.66
N GLN A 139 14.23 -10.51 -9.41
CA GLN A 139 14.96 -11.44 -10.25
C GLN A 139 14.20 -11.78 -11.55
N ILE A 140 12.87 -11.71 -11.54
CA ILE A 140 12.04 -11.99 -12.72
C ILE A 140 12.19 -10.88 -13.77
N MET A 141 12.19 -9.61 -13.32
CA MET A 141 12.36 -8.44 -14.19
C MET A 141 13.40 -7.48 -13.59
N PRO A 142 14.70 -7.88 -13.59
CA PRO A 142 15.77 -7.08 -12.99
C PRO A 142 15.98 -5.76 -13.73
N GLU A 143 16.25 -4.70 -13.00
CA GLU A 143 16.65 -3.41 -13.54
C GLU A 143 18.17 -3.16 -13.30
N PRO A 144 18.92 -2.70 -14.29
CA PRO A 144 18.53 -2.45 -15.68
C PRO A 144 18.26 -3.75 -16.47
N ARG A 145 17.27 -3.68 -17.39
CA ARG A 145 16.88 -4.86 -18.19
C ARG A 145 17.82 -5.08 -19.35
N ALA A 146 18.35 -6.30 -19.48
CA ALA A 146 19.01 -6.76 -20.70
C ALA A 146 17.98 -7.01 -21.81
N PRO A 147 18.32 -6.83 -23.09
CA PRO A 147 17.49 -7.24 -24.21
C PRO A 147 17.21 -8.76 -24.23
N PRO A 148 15.99 -9.18 -24.63
CA PRO A 148 14.81 -8.35 -24.91
C PRO A 148 14.12 -7.89 -23.63
N ARG A 149 13.94 -6.57 -23.46
CA ARG A 149 13.48 -5.92 -22.22
C ARG A 149 12.09 -6.32 -21.74
N TRP A 150 11.29 -6.92 -22.61
CA TRP A 150 9.92 -7.35 -22.31
C TRP A 150 9.83 -8.76 -21.70
N ARG A 151 10.92 -9.57 -21.84
CA ARG A 151 10.91 -10.99 -21.47
C ARG A 151 11.22 -11.18 -19.99
N PRO A 152 10.30 -11.78 -19.19
CA PRO A 152 10.58 -12.19 -17.83
C PRO A 152 11.62 -13.33 -17.79
N ARG A 153 12.42 -13.37 -16.76
CA ARG A 153 13.32 -14.52 -16.48
C ARG A 153 12.52 -15.60 -15.76
N LEU A 154 12.74 -16.83 -16.13
CA LEU A 154 12.13 -17.99 -15.49
C LEU A 154 13.08 -18.55 -14.42
N GLY A 155 12.53 -19.31 -13.46
CA GLY A 155 13.29 -20.01 -12.43
C GLY A 155 13.73 -19.14 -11.25
N ALA A 156 13.12 -17.98 -11.06
CA ALA A 156 13.33 -17.18 -9.85
C ALA A 156 12.55 -17.76 -8.68
N ASP A 157 13.20 -17.91 -7.54
CA ASP A 157 12.51 -18.22 -6.28
C ASP A 157 11.86 -16.97 -5.73
N ILE A 158 10.54 -17.01 -5.59
CA ILE A 158 9.74 -15.90 -5.07
C ILE A 158 9.07 -16.27 -3.77
N SER A 159 8.95 -15.32 -2.87
CA SER A 159 8.23 -15.49 -1.62
C SER A 159 7.30 -14.29 -1.37
N VAL A 160 6.11 -14.59 -0.83
CA VAL A 160 5.12 -13.62 -0.37
C VAL A 160 4.80 -13.94 1.09
N ALA A 161 5.34 -13.17 2.01
CA ALA A 161 5.17 -13.36 3.44
C ALA A 161 4.15 -12.36 4.01
N PHE A 162 3.08 -12.87 4.63
CA PHE A 162 2.07 -12.07 5.32
C PHE A 162 2.44 -11.93 6.79
N GLY A 163 2.49 -10.71 7.29
CA GLY A 163 2.76 -10.41 8.69
C GLY A 163 1.50 -10.29 9.55
N ALA A 164 1.70 -10.19 10.86
CA ALA A 164 0.63 -9.88 11.79
C ALA A 164 0.07 -8.47 11.55
N PRO A 165 -1.23 -8.23 11.82
CA PRO A 165 -1.81 -6.90 11.69
C PRO A 165 -1.07 -5.86 12.53
N VAL A 166 -0.78 -4.71 11.91
CA VAL A 166 -0.11 -3.58 12.56
C VAL A 166 -1.14 -2.77 13.35
N PRO A 167 -0.90 -2.47 14.65
CA PRO A 167 -1.80 -1.65 15.44
C PRO A 167 -1.79 -0.20 14.98
N VAL A 168 -2.96 0.34 14.61
CA VAL A 168 -3.13 1.71 14.12
C VAL A 168 -4.17 2.51 14.92
N ASP A 169 -4.90 1.86 15.82
CA ASP A 169 -5.99 2.47 16.59
C ASP A 169 -5.58 3.75 17.34
N PRO A 170 -4.40 3.86 17.96
CA PRO A 170 -3.98 5.10 18.63
C PRO A 170 -3.87 6.29 17.68
N PHE A 171 -3.45 6.09 16.44
CA PHE A 171 -3.35 7.14 15.42
C PHE A 171 -4.75 7.55 14.92
N VAL A 172 -5.64 6.58 14.74
CA VAL A 172 -7.04 6.83 14.35
C VAL A 172 -7.76 7.61 15.45
N LEU A 173 -7.55 7.23 16.72
CA LEU A 173 -8.10 7.96 17.86
C LEU A 173 -7.59 9.41 17.88
N ALA A 174 -6.27 9.62 17.76
CA ALA A 174 -5.68 10.95 17.71
C ALA A 174 -6.27 11.79 16.57
N HIS A 175 -6.46 11.19 15.40
CA HIS A 175 -7.06 11.87 14.25
C HIS A 175 -8.52 12.27 14.47
N ARG A 176 -9.32 11.40 15.11
CA ARG A 176 -10.76 11.63 15.32
C ARG A 176 -11.08 12.56 16.49
N THR A 177 -10.25 12.56 17.52
CA THR A 177 -10.53 13.26 18.79
C THR A 177 -9.62 14.47 19.03
N GLY A 178 -8.55 14.64 18.25
CA GLY A 178 -7.52 15.63 18.53
C GLY A 178 -6.60 15.26 19.72
N ALA A 179 -6.66 14.00 20.20
CA ALA A 179 -5.78 13.51 21.24
C ALA A 179 -4.30 13.58 20.81
N PRO A 180 -3.34 13.56 21.75
CA PRO A 180 -1.92 13.54 21.41
C PRO A 180 -1.58 12.36 20.49
N CYS A 181 -0.87 12.65 19.39
CA CYS A 181 -0.40 11.63 18.48
C CYS A 181 0.68 10.77 19.13
N PRO A 182 0.65 9.44 18.98
CA PRO A 182 1.72 8.58 19.45
C PRO A 182 3.08 9.02 18.90
N ALA A 183 4.07 9.12 19.75
CA ALA A 183 5.46 9.38 19.34
C ALA A 183 5.99 8.12 18.63
N VAL A 184 6.47 8.29 17.42
CA VAL A 184 7.14 7.21 16.67
C VAL A 184 8.56 7.64 16.42
N PRO A 185 9.56 6.85 16.83
CA PRO A 185 10.94 7.11 16.46
C PRO A 185 11.03 7.16 14.92
N ALA A 186 11.52 8.26 14.38
CA ALA A 186 11.78 8.35 12.95
C ALA A 186 13.00 7.47 12.64
N PRO A 187 12.88 6.39 11.89
CA PRO A 187 13.99 5.47 11.63
C PRO A 187 15.17 6.15 10.94
N ASP A 188 14.98 7.32 10.32
CA ASP A 188 16.01 8.04 9.55
C ASP A 188 16.04 9.55 9.83
N GLY A 189 15.48 10.03 10.94
CA GLY A 189 15.41 11.48 11.25
C GLY A 189 14.48 12.29 10.33
N HIS A 190 13.83 11.66 9.37
CA HIS A 190 12.98 12.33 8.37
C HIS A 190 11.49 12.17 8.68
N THR A 191 11.00 12.82 9.72
CA THR A 191 9.56 13.15 9.86
C THR A 191 9.17 14.36 9.02
N SER A 192 9.78 14.53 7.84
CA SER A 192 9.54 15.73 7.04
C SER A 192 8.08 15.75 6.54
N ILE A 193 7.32 16.69 7.10
CA ILE A 193 6.10 17.21 6.52
C ILE A 193 6.46 17.70 5.11
N PRO A 194 5.69 17.40 4.05
CA PRO A 194 5.94 17.98 2.73
C PRO A 194 6.00 19.51 2.81
N HIS A 195 6.92 20.12 2.08
CA HIS A 195 7.10 21.57 2.09
C HIS A 195 5.87 22.38 1.66
N ALA A 196 4.91 21.74 0.96
CA ALA A 196 3.64 22.34 0.61
C ALA A 196 2.51 21.47 1.15
N LEU A 197 1.81 21.96 2.17
CA LEU A 197 0.54 21.39 2.62
C LEU A 197 -0.57 21.84 1.68
N HIS A 198 -1.53 20.94 1.42
CA HIS A 198 -2.78 21.34 0.79
C HIS A 198 -3.50 22.35 1.71
N PRO A 199 -4.19 23.38 1.19
CA PRO A 199 -4.87 24.38 2.02
C PRO A 199 -5.85 23.81 3.06
N SER A 200 -6.38 22.61 2.81
CA SER A 200 -7.24 21.89 3.75
C SER A 200 -6.50 21.06 4.81
N ASP A 201 -5.16 20.99 4.75
CA ASP A 201 -4.37 20.23 5.70
C ASP A 201 -4.07 21.05 6.95
N HIS A 202 -4.79 20.75 8.04
CA HIS A 202 -4.42 21.28 9.35
C HIS A 202 -3.05 20.69 9.78
N PRO A 203 -2.11 21.48 10.37
CA PRO A 203 -0.78 21.00 10.78
C PRO A 203 -0.81 19.74 11.66
N THR A 204 -1.80 19.63 12.54
CA THR A 204 -2.00 18.45 13.39
C THR A 204 -2.24 17.17 12.58
N TYR A 205 -3.08 17.23 11.55
CA TYR A 205 -3.35 16.06 10.68
C TYR A 205 -2.15 15.69 9.84
N ALA A 206 -1.38 16.69 9.40
CA ALA A 206 -0.12 16.47 8.70
C ALA A 206 0.90 15.71 9.56
N ALA A 207 1.00 16.09 10.84
CA ALA A 207 1.86 15.41 11.82
C ALA A 207 1.40 13.95 12.04
N ILE A 208 0.10 13.72 12.28
CA ILE A 208 -0.46 12.36 12.48
C ILE A 208 -0.19 11.48 11.26
N ARG A 209 -0.41 11.99 10.03
CA ARG A 209 -0.12 11.26 8.78
C ARG A 209 1.36 10.91 8.67
N SER A 210 2.26 11.82 9.04
CA SER A 210 3.70 11.58 9.00
C SER A 210 4.13 10.52 10.00
N HIS A 211 3.62 10.58 11.22
CA HIS A 211 3.93 9.61 12.27
C HIS A 211 3.37 8.22 11.91
N LEU A 212 2.14 8.14 11.43
CA LEU A 212 1.57 6.87 10.97
C LEU A 212 2.35 6.30 9.78
N ALA A 213 2.76 7.12 8.80
CA ALA A 213 3.57 6.67 7.68
C ALA A 213 4.93 6.09 8.15
N ALA A 214 5.56 6.73 9.15
CA ALA A 214 6.80 6.25 9.74
C ALA A 214 6.60 4.93 10.51
N HIS A 215 5.53 4.82 11.30
CA HIS A 215 5.16 3.61 12.03
C HIS A 215 4.95 2.42 11.08
N LEU A 216 4.14 2.60 10.03
CA LEU A 216 3.87 1.57 9.03
C LEU A 216 5.15 1.14 8.29
N ARG A 217 6.05 2.09 7.97
CA ARG A 217 7.33 1.78 7.34
C ARG A 217 8.23 0.95 8.26
N ALA A 218 8.32 1.32 9.52
CA ALA A 218 9.10 0.56 10.51
C ALA A 218 8.55 -0.86 10.69
N SER A 219 7.22 -1.00 10.78
CA SER A 219 6.56 -2.31 10.93
C SER A 219 6.78 -3.19 9.70
N LEU A 220 6.69 -2.66 8.48
CA LEU A 220 6.95 -3.42 7.26
C LEU A 220 8.44 -3.80 7.15
N ALA A 221 9.37 -2.91 7.49
CA ALA A 221 10.80 -3.22 7.48
C ALA A 221 11.16 -4.33 8.48
N HIS A 222 10.64 -4.25 9.71
CA HIS A 222 10.83 -5.27 10.73
C HIS A 222 10.28 -6.63 10.28
N HIS A 223 9.09 -6.68 9.69
CA HIS A 223 8.54 -7.90 9.11
C HIS A 223 9.46 -8.47 8.01
N GLY A 224 10.01 -7.63 7.15
CA GLY A 224 10.98 -8.03 6.12
C GLY A 224 12.29 -8.58 6.68
N GLU A 225 12.74 -8.11 7.82
CA GLU A 225 13.93 -8.65 8.51
C GLU A 225 13.67 -10.03 9.11
N GLN A 226 12.46 -10.29 9.59
CA GLN A 226 12.06 -11.58 10.18
C GLN A 226 11.83 -12.69 9.15
N THR A 227 11.58 -12.34 7.88
CA THR A 227 11.23 -13.27 6.80
C THR A 227 12.39 -13.63 5.88
N ARG A 228 13.59 -13.19 6.19
CA ARG A 228 14.86 -13.53 5.50
C ARG A 228 15.55 -14.68 6.18
#